data_a832bd682efcd239f6db9bacb18cd9d0
#
_entry.id   a832bd682efcd239f6db9bacb18cd9d0
#
_cell.length_a   1.000
_cell.length_b   1.000
_cell.length_c   1.000
_cell.angle_alpha   90.00
_cell.angle_beta   90.00
_cell.angle_gamma   90.00
#
_symmetry.space_group_name_H-M   'P 1'
#
loop_
_entity.id
_entity.type
_entity.pdbx_description
1 polymer ?
#
loop_
_entity_poly.entity_id
_entity_poly.type
_entity_poly.pdbx_seq_one_letter_code
_entity_poly.pdbx_strand_id
1 'polypeptide(L)'
;MDSRLPKLAFLLLVLFAAVHFSLLYPELPDVVASHFNAQGAPNGWQTKSGFFVALAMITLTMAIIGFAIPLIIGRLPVQLINLPNKRYWLAPERRAQTNAFLEACFGWFACALYFVILVAFNYAAQSNLHPANPPSIAWFFAALIGLAIFAIFWSRLMFTRFSRTQP
;
A
#
# COMPACT_ATOMS: atom_id res chain seq x y z
N MET A 1 -1.92 15.48 11.75
CA MET A 1 -2.46 14.10 11.59
C MET A 1 -1.75 13.21 12.57
N ASP A 2 -2.46 12.29 13.20
CA ASP A 2 -1.86 11.29 14.10
C ASP A 2 -1.19 10.20 13.24
N SER A 3 0.11 9.97 13.44
CA SER A 3 0.87 8.94 12.73
C SER A 3 0.64 7.51 13.28
N ARG A 4 -0.10 7.36 14.38
CA ARG A 4 -0.43 6.06 14.98
C ARG A 4 -1.55 5.34 14.22
N LEU A 5 -2.54 6.11 13.72
CA LEU A 5 -3.69 5.54 13.04
C LEU A 5 -3.33 4.73 11.79
N PRO A 6 -2.50 5.22 10.84
CA PRO A 6 -2.13 4.41 9.69
C PRO A 6 -1.27 3.20 10.07
N LYS A 7 -0.47 3.25 11.15
CA LYS A 7 0.28 2.09 11.64
C LYS A 7 -0.66 0.99 12.13
N LEU A 8 -1.69 1.37 12.91
CA LEU A 8 -2.72 0.43 13.37
C LEU A 8 -3.53 -0.14 12.20
N ALA A 9 -3.96 0.71 11.26
CA ALA A 9 -4.69 0.27 10.07
C ALA A 9 -3.87 -0.71 9.23
N PHE A 10 -2.59 -0.43 9.00
CA PHE A 10 -1.70 -1.34 8.28
C PHE A 10 -1.52 -2.67 9.00
N LEU A 11 -1.30 -2.64 10.33
CA LEU A 11 -1.21 -3.86 11.14
C LEU A 11 -2.48 -4.71 11.01
N LEU A 12 -3.66 -4.09 11.07
CA LEU A 12 -4.93 -4.81 10.91
C LEU A 12 -5.06 -5.43 9.50
N LEU A 13 -4.63 -4.73 8.45
CA LEU A 13 -4.58 -5.29 7.10
C LEU A 13 -3.62 -6.48 6.99
N VAL A 14 -2.45 -6.40 7.64
CA VAL A 14 -1.48 -7.51 7.66
C VAL A 14 -2.03 -8.72 8.42
N LEU A 15 -2.64 -8.50 9.58
CA LEU A 15 -3.26 -9.57 10.36
C LEU A 15 -4.42 -10.22 9.59
N PHE A 16 -5.27 -9.40 8.97
CA PHE A 16 -6.32 -9.91 8.09
C PHE A 16 -5.75 -10.76 6.96
N ALA A 17 -4.73 -10.26 6.25
CA ALA A 17 -4.09 -10.99 5.18
C ALA A 17 -3.48 -12.31 5.66
N ALA A 18 -2.77 -12.29 6.79
CA ALA A 18 -2.16 -13.50 7.36
C ALA A 18 -3.21 -14.57 7.68
N VAL A 19 -4.31 -14.20 8.35
CA VAL A 19 -5.40 -15.13 8.66
C VAL A 19 -6.09 -15.60 7.39
N HIS A 20 -6.55 -14.68 6.54
CA HIS A 20 -7.31 -14.98 5.33
C HIS A 20 -6.55 -15.92 4.39
N PHE A 21 -5.31 -15.58 4.07
CA PHE A 21 -4.51 -16.36 3.14
C PHE A 21 -3.97 -17.66 3.74
N SER A 22 -3.74 -17.74 5.06
CA SER A 22 -3.38 -19.01 5.69
C SER A 22 -4.51 -20.02 5.64
N LEU A 23 -5.77 -19.59 5.71
CA LEU A 23 -6.94 -20.45 5.55
C LEU A 23 -7.11 -20.94 4.10
N LEU A 24 -6.75 -20.13 3.11
CA LEU A 24 -6.81 -20.51 1.69
C LEU A 24 -5.66 -21.40 1.24
N TYR A 25 -4.51 -21.31 1.93
CA TYR A 25 -3.29 -22.02 1.53
C TYR A 25 -3.48 -23.54 1.29
N PRO A 26 -4.11 -24.31 2.20
CA PRO A 26 -4.25 -25.76 2.01
C PRO A 26 -5.14 -26.11 0.80
N GLU A 27 -6.09 -25.25 0.45
CA GLU A 27 -7.08 -25.50 -0.60
C GLU A 27 -6.55 -25.18 -2.01
N LEU A 28 -5.50 -24.36 -2.11
CA LEU A 28 -4.92 -23.97 -3.39
C LEU A 28 -4.12 -25.11 -4.04
N PRO A 29 -4.17 -25.25 -5.39
CA PRO A 29 -3.32 -26.19 -6.11
C PRO A 29 -1.83 -25.83 -6.00
N ASP A 30 -0.93 -26.79 -6.25
CA ASP A 30 0.52 -26.59 -6.13
C ASP A 30 1.07 -25.56 -7.14
N VAL A 31 0.41 -25.41 -8.29
CA VAL A 31 0.68 -24.38 -9.29
C VAL A 31 -0.55 -23.49 -9.39
N VAL A 32 -0.37 -22.20 -9.16
CA VAL A 32 -1.43 -21.19 -9.15
C VAL A 32 -1.23 -20.20 -10.29
N ALA A 33 -2.32 -19.82 -10.96
CA ALA A 33 -2.34 -18.67 -11.84
C ALA A 33 -2.18 -17.41 -10.98
N SER A 34 -1.14 -16.64 -11.25
CA SER A 34 -0.76 -15.45 -10.47
C SER A 34 -0.83 -14.16 -11.28
N HIS A 35 -0.89 -14.27 -12.60
CA HIS A 35 -1.08 -13.15 -13.51
C HIS A 35 -2.30 -13.37 -14.39
N PHE A 36 -3.04 -12.29 -14.63
CA PHE A 36 -4.28 -12.27 -15.39
C PHE A 36 -4.27 -11.11 -16.37
N ASN A 37 -4.85 -11.29 -17.55
CA ASN A 37 -5.06 -10.21 -18.50
C ASN A 37 -6.24 -9.30 -18.08
N ALA A 38 -6.50 -8.24 -18.85
CA ALA A 38 -7.59 -7.30 -18.56
C ALA A 38 -8.99 -7.93 -18.62
N GLN A 39 -9.15 -9.08 -19.26
CA GLN A 39 -10.39 -9.85 -19.35
C GLN A 39 -10.54 -10.83 -18.18
N GLY A 40 -9.53 -10.91 -17.29
CA GLY A 40 -9.52 -11.83 -16.15
C GLY A 40 -9.09 -13.26 -16.50
N ALA A 41 -8.59 -13.52 -17.73
CA ALA A 41 -8.05 -14.81 -18.08
C ALA A 41 -6.60 -14.96 -17.60
N PRO A 42 -6.21 -16.11 -17.01
CA PRO A 42 -4.87 -16.36 -16.54
C PRO A 42 -3.85 -16.37 -17.68
N ASN A 43 -2.71 -15.72 -17.49
CA ASN A 43 -1.63 -15.66 -18.46
C ASN A 43 -0.22 -15.79 -17.84
N GLY A 44 -0.13 -16.13 -16.56
CA GLY A 44 1.12 -16.46 -15.88
C GLY A 44 0.88 -17.31 -14.64
N TRP A 45 1.79 -18.25 -14.36
CA TRP A 45 1.66 -19.21 -13.27
C TRP A 45 2.94 -19.26 -12.44
N GLN A 46 2.80 -19.67 -11.20
CA GLN A 46 3.92 -19.92 -10.28
C GLN A 46 3.54 -20.99 -9.27
N THR A 47 4.52 -21.44 -8.47
CA THR A 47 4.24 -22.36 -7.37
C THR A 47 3.40 -21.66 -6.29
N LYS A 48 2.57 -22.43 -5.59
CA LYS A 48 1.80 -21.96 -4.44
C LYS A 48 2.69 -21.28 -3.40
N SER A 49 3.83 -21.87 -3.06
CA SER A 49 4.79 -21.26 -2.14
C SER A 49 5.34 -19.91 -2.65
N GLY A 50 5.68 -19.84 -3.96
CA GLY A 50 6.15 -18.61 -4.59
C GLY A 50 5.12 -17.49 -4.52
N PHE A 51 3.83 -17.81 -4.69
CA PHE A 51 2.73 -16.86 -4.57
C PHE A 51 2.66 -16.23 -3.19
N PHE A 52 2.81 -17.03 -2.12
CA PHE A 52 2.79 -16.53 -0.74
C PHE A 52 4.09 -15.81 -0.35
N VAL A 53 5.23 -16.25 -0.85
CA VAL A 53 6.50 -15.53 -0.69
C VAL A 53 6.40 -14.15 -1.35
N ALA A 54 5.81 -14.05 -2.55
CA ALA A 54 5.58 -12.76 -3.20
C ALA A 54 4.69 -11.83 -2.35
N LEU A 55 3.60 -12.34 -1.77
CA LEU A 55 2.74 -11.57 -0.86
C LEU A 55 3.52 -11.08 0.36
N ALA A 56 4.33 -11.93 0.98
CA ALA A 56 5.15 -11.57 2.14
C ALA A 56 6.19 -10.49 1.80
N MET A 57 6.87 -10.62 0.66
CA MET A 57 7.85 -9.63 0.18
C MET A 57 7.19 -8.28 -0.14
N ILE A 58 6.01 -8.30 -0.76
CA ILE A 58 5.25 -7.07 -1.02
C ILE A 58 4.79 -6.43 0.29
N THR A 59 4.31 -7.21 1.25
CA THR A 59 3.93 -6.71 2.58
C THR A 59 5.10 -6.01 3.26
N LEU A 60 6.29 -6.62 3.27
CA LEU A 60 7.51 -6.02 3.80
C LEU A 60 7.87 -4.73 3.06
N THR A 61 7.79 -4.73 1.73
CA THR A 61 8.05 -3.54 0.91
C THR A 61 7.10 -2.40 1.26
N MET A 62 5.81 -2.68 1.43
CA MET A 62 4.81 -1.67 1.83
C MET A 62 5.08 -1.13 3.23
N ALA A 63 5.51 -1.98 4.18
CA ALA A 63 5.90 -1.55 5.52
C ALA A 63 7.14 -0.62 5.47
N ILE A 64 8.13 -0.94 4.65
CA ILE A 64 9.33 -0.10 4.47
C ILE A 64 8.96 1.25 3.87
N ILE A 65 8.21 1.28 2.78
CA ILE A 65 7.80 2.51 2.09
C ILE A 65 6.91 3.38 2.98
N GLY A 66 5.94 2.78 3.65
CA GLY A 66 4.96 3.50 4.46
C GLY A 66 5.51 4.02 5.79
N PHE A 67 6.49 3.33 6.39
CA PHE A 67 6.87 3.62 7.78
C PHE A 67 8.37 3.80 7.98
N ALA A 68 9.24 2.96 7.38
CA ALA A 68 10.69 3.10 7.59
C ALA A 68 11.26 4.30 6.82
N ILE A 69 10.89 4.49 5.55
CA ILE A 69 11.39 5.59 4.72
C ILE A 69 11.03 6.97 5.31
N PRO A 70 9.77 7.26 5.72
CA PRO A 70 9.44 8.55 6.34
C PRO A 70 10.22 8.83 7.62
N LEU A 71 10.47 7.81 8.45
CA LEU A 71 11.29 7.94 9.66
C LEU A 71 12.74 8.29 9.33
N ILE A 72 13.32 7.67 8.29
CA ILE A 72 14.68 7.95 7.82
C ILE A 72 14.74 9.39 7.29
N ILE A 73 13.81 9.78 6.41
CA ILE A 73 13.74 11.13 5.84
C ILE A 73 13.64 12.18 6.95
N GLY A 74 12.82 11.93 7.98
CA GLY A 74 12.67 12.83 9.11
C GLY A 74 13.96 13.10 9.90
N ARG A 75 14.98 12.24 9.77
CA ARG A 75 16.31 12.38 10.42
C ARG A 75 17.37 12.99 9.52
N LEU A 76 17.13 13.06 8.20
CA LEU A 76 18.11 13.59 7.26
C LEU A 76 18.36 15.09 7.48
N PRO A 77 19.57 15.58 7.13
CA PRO A 77 19.85 17.02 7.01
C PRO A 77 18.86 17.69 6.03
N VAL A 78 18.43 18.92 6.34
CA VAL A 78 17.44 19.67 5.54
C VAL A 78 17.87 19.81 4.06
N GLN A 79 19.18 19.87 3.80
CA GLN A 79 19.74 19.98 2.46
C GLN A 79 19.38 18.80 1.56
N LEU A 80 19.31 17.60 2.13
CA LEU A 80 19.00 16.35 1.42
C LEU A 80 17.52 16.09 1.22
N ILE A 81 16.64 16.86 1.88
CA ILE A 81 15.19 16.70 1.77
C ILE A 81 14.68 17.58 0.62
N ASN A 82 14.01 16.96 -0.35
CA ASN A 82 13.32 17.66 -1.43
C ASN A 82 11.86 17.92 -1.03
N LEU A 83 11.61 19.10 -0.44
CA LEU A 83 10.29 19.53 0.00
C LEU A 83 10.09 20.99 -0.39
N PRO A 84 8.93 21.38 -0.98
CA PRO A 84 8.64 22.80 -1.23
C PRO A 84 8.71 23.60 0.06
N ASN A 85 9.29 24.81 -0.02
CA ASN A 85 9.46 25.68 1.16
C ASN A 85 10.14 24.99 2.36
N LYS A 86 11.10 24.09 2.10
CA LYS A 86 11.73 23.26 3.14
C LYS A 86 12.35 24.07 4.29
N ARG A 87 12.87 25.28 4.04
CA ARG A 87 13.41 26.14 5.10
C ARG A 87 12.33 26.55 6.13
N TYR A 88 11.11 26.73 5.66
CA TYR A 88 9.96 27.04 6.52
C TYR A 88 9.44 25.80 7.25
N TRP A 89 9.16 24.71 6.50
CA TRP A 89 8.51 23.52 7.07
C TRP A 89 9.44 22.67 7.92
N LEU A 90 10.76 22.68 7.67
CA LEU A 90 11.76 21.92 8.41
C LEU A 90 12.56 22.80 9.41
N ALA A 91 12.10 24.01 9.71
CA ALA A 91 12.60 24.82 10.80
C ALA A 91 12.42 24.06 12.14
N PRO A 92 13.32 24.22 13.12
CA PRO A 92 13.31 23.46 14.37
C PRO A 92 11.93 23.41 15.06
N GLU A 93 11.19 24.53 15.03
CA GLU A 93 9.90 24.71 15.69
C GLU A 93 8.77 23.91 15.01
N ARG A 94 8.89 23.59 13.71
CA ARG A 94 7.86 22.93 12.88
C ARG A 94 8.25 21.52 12.47
N ARG A 95 9.52 21.17 12.56
CA ARG A 95 10.06 19.92 12.02
C ARG A 95 9.36 18.68 12.58
N ALA A 96 9.12 18.63 13.87
CA ALA A 96 8.43 17.51 14.50
C ALA A 96 7.00 17.32 13.96
N GLN A 97 6.26 18.42 13.82
CA GLN A 97 4.90 18.39 13.27
C GLN A 97 4.89 18.01 11.78
N THR A 98 5.85 18.53 11.01
CA THR A 98 6.00 18.19 9.58
C THR A 98 6.33 16.72 9.39
N ASN A 99 7.26 16.17 10.16
CA ASN A 99 7.60 14.76 10.12
C ASN A 99 6.41 13.87 10.47
N ALA A 100 5.66 14.17 11.55
CA ALA A 100 4.47 13.43 11.93
C ALA A 100 3.39 13.46 10.82
N PHE A 101 3.24 14.59 10.14
CA PHE A 101 2.33 14.71 9.00
C PHE A 101 2.79 13.84 7.82
N LEU A 102 4.08 13.88 7.46
CA LEU A 102 4.65 13.05 6.40
C LEU A 102 4.51 11.56 6.73
N GLU A 103 4.87 11.13 7.94
CA GLU A 103 4.69 9.75 8.39
C GLU A 103 3.23 9.29 8.24
N ALA A 104 2.26 10.11 8.65
CA ALA A 104 0.86 9.78 8.50
C ALA A 104 0.43 9.68 7.02
N CYS A 105 0.87 10.61 6.18
CA CYS A 105 0.56 10.61 4.74
C CYS A 105 1.13 9.38 4.02
N PHE A 106 2.39 9.04 4.25
CA PHE A 106 3.02 7.84 3.67
C PHE A 106 2.38 6.56 4.20
N GLY A 107 2.07 6.51 5.50
CA GLY A 107 1.38 5.37 6.11
C GLY A 107 0.00 5.12 5.50
N TRP A 108 -0.83 6.14 5.31
CA TRP A 108 -2.13 6.01 4.65
C TRP A 108 -2.01 5.60 3.18
N PHE A 109 -1.00 6.15 2.47
CA PHE A 109 -0.74 5.74 1.09
C PHE A 109 -0.35 4.26 0.99
N ALA A 110 0.52 3.79 1.91
CA ALA A 110 0.88 2.38 2.00
C ALA A 110 -0.34 1.48 2.31
N CYS A 111 -1.24 1.90 3.22
CA CYS A 111 -2.48 1.17 3.50
C CYS A 111 -3.37 1.07 2.26
N ALA A 112 -3.59 2.17 1.54
CA ALA A 112 -4.44 2.19 0.35
C ALA A 112 -3.88 1.30 -0.77
N LEU A 113 -2.57 1.40 -1.03
CA LEU A 113 -1.90 0.57 -2.03
C LEU A 113 -1.90 -0.91 -1.63
N TYR A 114 -1.61 -1.21 -0.35
CA TYR A 114 -1.61 -2.59 0.15
C TYR A 114 -3.02 -3.21 0.08
N PHE A 115 -4.06 -2.45 0.36
CA PHE A 115 -5.44 -2.91 0.19
C PHE A 115 -5.73 -3.35 -1.26
N VAL A 116 -5.32 -2.56 -2.26
CA VAL A 116 -5.48 -2.95 -3.68
C VAL A 116 -4.72 -4.22 -4.02
N ILE A 117 -3.50 -4.36 -3.47
CA ILE A 117 -2.69 -5.58 -3.63
C ILE A 117 -3.42 -6.78 -3.01
N LEU A 118 -4.00 -6.65 -1.82
CA LEU A 118 -4.78 -7.73 -1.20
C LEU A 118 -6.01 -8.12 -2.04
N VAL A 119 -6.69 -7.16 -2.65
CA VAL A 119 -7.80 -7.43 -3.60
C VAL A 119 -7.30 -8.23 -4.80
N ALA A 120 -6.13 -7.89 -5.37
CA ALA A 120 -5.54 -8.63 -6.49
C ALA A 120 -5.15 -10.06 -6.10
N PHE A 121 -4.50 -10.23 -4.94
CA PHE A 121 -4.13 -11.56 -4.44
C PHE A 121 -5.35 -12.41 -4.11
N ASN A 122 -6.40 -11.81 -3.53
CA ASN A 122 -7.66 -12.51 -3.29
C ASN A 122 -8.34 -12.92 -4.60
N TYR A 123 -8.38 -12.03 -5.60
CA TYR A 123 -8.89 -12.36 -6.93
C TYR A 123 -8.15 -13.57 -7.51
N ALA A 124 -6.81 -13.57 -7.48
CA ALA A 124 -6.01 -14.67 -7.98
C ALA A 124 -6.29 -15.97 -7.20
N ALA A 125 -6.31 -15.93 -5.87
CA ALA A 125 -6.59 -17.10 -5.04
C ALA A 125 -7.98 -17.70 -5.36
N GLN A 126 -9.02 -16.87 -5.37
CA GLN A 126 -10.39 -17.32 -5.65
C GLN A 126 -10.57 -17.84 -7.08
N SER A 127 -9.87 -17.26 -8.06
CA SER A 127 -9.89 -17.76 -9.45
C SER A 127 -9.25 -19.14 -9.58
N ASN A 128 -8.24 -19.46 -8.75
CA ASN A 128 -7.64 -20.79 -8.72
C ASN A 128 -8.52 -21.82 -7.98
N LEU A 129 -9.26 -21.41 -6.96
CA LEU A 129 -10.18 -22.26 -6.24
C LEU A 129 -11.47 -22.55 -7.02
N HIS A 130 -11.90 -21.59 -7.84
CA HIS A 130 -13.15 -21.67 -8.60
C HIS A 130 -12.92 -21.43 -10.11
N PRO A 131 -12.12 -22.26 -10.80
CA PRO A 131 -11.75 -22.01 -12.21
C PRO A 131 -12.92 -22.04 -13.19
N ALA A 132 -13.99 -22.79 -12.86
CA ALA A 132 -15.21 -22.83 -13.68
C ALA A 132 -16.12 -21.61 -13.48
N ASN A 133 -15.98 -20.90 -12.36
CA ASN A 133 -16.79 -19.72 -12.01
C ASN A 133 -15.94 -18.71 -11.23
N PRO A 134 -14.95 -18.09 -11.89
CA PRO A 134 -14.05 -17.15 -11.21
C PRO A 134 -14.79 -15.88 -10.78
N PRO A 135 -14.31 -15.19 -9.73
CA PRO A 135 -14.91 -13.93 -9.30
C PRO A 135 -14.81 -12.86 -10.41
N SER A 136 -15.69 -11.88 -10.35
CA SER A 136 -15.62 -10.75 -11.29
C SER A 136 -14.36 -9.92 -11.07
N ILE A 137 -13.59 -9.71 -12.13
CA ILE A 137 -12.41 -8.81 -12.12
C ILE A 137 -12.79 -7.33 -11.89
N ALA A 138 -14.08 -6.99 -12.02
CA ALA A 138 -14.58 -5.64 -11.79
C ALA A 138 -14.24 -5.10 -10.39
N TRP A 139 -14.17 -5.95 -9.37
CA TRP A 139 -13.78 -5.55 -8.02
C TRP A 139 -12.33 -5.06 -7.95
N PHE A 140 -11.43 -5.67 -8.70
CA PHE A 140 -10.05 -5.20 -8.82
C PHE A 140 -9.99 -3.83 -9.50
N PHE A 141 -10.70 -3.64 -10.61
CA PHE A 141 -10.77 -2.33 -11.27
C PHE A 141 -11.43 -1.26 -10.39
N ALA A 142 -12.47 -1.60 -9.64
CA ALA A 142 -13.08 -0.67 -8.67
C ALA A 142 -12.07 -0.25 -7.59
N ALA A 143 -11.27 -1.18 -7.07
CA ALA A 143 -10.20 -0.87 -6.11
C ALA A 143 -9.11 0.03 -6.73
N LEU A 144 -8.73 -0.19 -8.00
CA LEU A 144 -7.79 0.68 -8.72
C LEU A 144 -8.35 2.10 -8.92
N ILE A 145 -9.62 2.23 -9.29
CA ILE A 145 -10.29 3.53 -9.41
C ILE A 145 -10.30 4.25 -8.04
N GLY A 146 -10.64 3.53 -6.97
CA GLY A 146 -10.59 4.06 -5.62
C GLY A 146 -9.18 4.55 -5.23
N LEU A 147 -8.15 3.77 -5.57
CA LEU A 147 -6.75 4.18 -5.36
C LEU A 147 -6.39 5.44 -6.17
N ALA A 148 -6.83 5.53 -7.43
CA ALA A 148 -6.56 6.71 -8.26
C ALA A 148 -7.21 7.98 -7.68
N ILE A 149 -8.47 7.89 -7.24
CA ILE A 149 -9.17 8.99 -6.56
C ILE A 149 -8.44 9.38 -5.27
N PHE A 150 -8.04 8.39 -4.45
CA PHE A 150 -7.27 8.61 -3.25
C PHE A 150 -5.92 9.28 -3.55
N ALA A 151 -5.19 8.83 -4.58
CA ALA A 151 -3.90 9.39 -4.96
C ALA A 151 -4.01 10.86 -5.42
N ILE A 152 -5.09 11.21 -6.15
CA ILE A 152 -5.37 12.60 -6.54
C ILE A 152 -5.61 13.45 -5.27
N PHE A 153 -6.47 12.99 -4.37
CA PHE A 153 -6.72 13.69 -3.11
C PHE A 153 -5.47 13.83 -2.26
N TRP A 154 -4.71 12.76 -2.11
CA TRP A 154 -3.45 12.72 -1.36
C TRP A 154 -2.41 13.70 -1.96
N SER A 155 -2.25 13.70 -3.29
CA SER A 155 -1.34 14.62 -3.98
C SER A 155 -1.73 16.08 -3.77
N ARG A 156 -3.04 16.38 -3.86
CA ARG A 156 -3.55 17.74 -3.58
C ARG A 156 -3.30 18.15 -2.12
N LEU A 157 -3.53 17.24 -1.18
CA LEU A 157 -3.26 17.48 0.24
C LEU A 157 -1.78 17.83 0.48
N MET A 158 -0.86 17.05 -0.09
CA MET A 158 0.58 17.28 0.00
C MET A 158 0.96 18.62 -0.64
N PHE A 159 0.48 18.86 -1.87
CA PHE A 159 0.78 20.09 -2.59
C PHE A 159 0.27 21.32 -1.85
N THR A 160 -1.00 21.36 -1.45
CA THR A 160 -1.60 22.51 -0.76
C THR A 160 -0.94 22.78 0.59
N ARG A 161 -0.53 21.74 1.31
CA ARG A 161 0.18 21.87 2.58
C ARG A 161 1.53 22.55 2.40
N PHE A 162 2.33 22.09 1.43
CA PHE A 162 3.74 22.50 1.32
C PHE A 162 3.98 23.66 0.36
N SER A 163 3.04 24.00 -0.53
CA SER A 163 3.14 25.16 -1.42
C SER A 163 2.91 26.49 -0.72
N ARG A 164 2.21 26.49 0.42
CA ARG A 164 1.87 27.70 1.17
C ARG A 164 2.76 27.82 2.41
N THR A 165 3.47 28.94 2.51
CA THR A 165 4.03 29.39 3.80
C THR A 165 2.95 30.24 4.45
N GLN A 166 2.37 29.77 5.55
CA GLN A 166 1.49 30.64 6.35
C GLN A 166 2.37 31.69 7.04
N PRO A 167 1.92 32.96 7.09
CA PRO A 167 2.61 34.00 7.84
C PRO A 167 2.67 33.70 9.33
#